data_dfc88827482c1021cf7c3197d8a6f97c
#
_entry.id   dfc88827482c1021cf7c3197d8a6f97c
#
_cell.length_a   1.000
_cell.length_b   1.000
_cell.length_c   1.000
_cell.angle_alpha   90.00
_cell.angle_beta   90.00
_cell.angle_gamma   90.00
#
_symmetry.space_group_name_H-M   'P 1'
#
loop_
_entity.id
_entity.type
_entity.pdbx_description
1 polymer ?
#
loop_
_entity_poly.entity_id
_entity_poly.type
_entity_poly.pdbx_seq_one_letter_code
_entity_poly.pdbx_strand_id
1 'polypeptide(L)'
;MRQFFLISFCLIFLCACGTKRQYFEPSQTDGKLSSNDSLKSSIVDWNTISAKLKNNQVILKNDAIIEDFKLDKGYILLAYQEGEFIEADDNGNLKIYNSSHDEVYCYKFDAAVLGVALHGDDLALVLANNSIVLANRSLGIKFSQNLTPAPAQDSRVANPIFLDNIIIYPTLDGKITIVSKNTFEVVKDVVISAESFFNNVIHLDINDDKMIAATAKKVIVVSPARTLYLDADIKDIALDSNALFILEKNGNIIKTDYNLRKITEKKFDFAIFTKVSIHNDHLYAFEKTGYLIKCDLNLENIQIFELPNAVEKISFMGNGKFYYGDKILDLL
;
A
#
# COMPACT_ATOMS: atom_id res chain seq x y z
N MET A 1 -35.40 -18.45 -49.05
CA MET A 1 -34.65 -19.33 -48.13
C MET A 1 -33.26 -18.85 -47.79
N ARG A 2 -32.42 -18.39 -48.71
CA ARG A 2 -31.03 -17.93 -48.42
C ARG A 2 -30.94 -16.70 -47.51
N GLN A 3 -31.88 -15.78 -47.57
CA GLN A 3 -31.93 -14.59 -46.70
C GLN A 3 -32.42 -14.94 -45.27
N PHE A 4 -33.29 -15.91 -45.12
CA PHE A 4 -33.73 -16.38 -43.78
C PHE A 4 -32.62 -17.09 -43.04
N PHE A 5 -31.73 -17.79 -43.71
CA PHE A 5 -30.56 -18.45 -43.10
C PHE A 5 -29.51 -17.44 -42.64
N LEU A 6 -29.31 -16.33 -43.36
CA LEU A 6 -28.38 -15.26 -42.98
C LEU A 6 -28.88 -14.49 -41.74
N ILE A 7 -30.16 -14.20 -41.63
CA ILE A 7 -30.78 -13.53 -40.50
C ILE A 7 -30.75 -14.45 -39.25
N SER A 8 -31.03 -15.75 -39.41
CA SER A 8 -30.93 -16.72 -38.32
C SER A 8 -29.47 -16.90 -37.82
N PHE A 9 -28.49 -16.86 -38.73
CA PHE A 9 -27.06 -16.96 -38.38
C PHE A 9 -26.55 -15.70 -37.66
N CYS A 10 -27.01 -14.49 -38.03
CA CYS A 10 -26.70 -13.26 -37.32
C CYS A 10 -27.35 -13.20 -35.92
N LEU A 11 -28.55 -13.73 -35.72
CA LEU A 11 -29.20 -13.77 -34.42
C LEU A 11 -28.49 -14.68 -33.41
N ILE A 12 -27.85 -15.77 -33.89
CA ILE A 12 -27.09 -16.68 -33.01
C ILE A 12 -25.80 -16.00 -32.50
N PHE A 13 -25.18 -15.11 -33.29
CA PHE A 13 -23.99 -14.35 -32.84
C PHE A 13 -24.31 -13.24 -31.86
N LEU A 14 -25.53 -12.72 -31.83
CA LEU A 14 -25.94 -11.66 -30.88
C LEU A 14 -26.23 -12.21 -29.47
N CYS A 15 -26.46 -13.53 -29.32
CA CYS A 15 -26.65 -14.15 -28.01
C CYS A 15 -25.34 -14.56 -27.30
N ALA A 16 -24.18 -14.39 -27.95
CA ALA A 16 -22.89 -14.88 -27.42
C ALA A 16 -22.07 -13.83 -26.64
N CYS A 17 -22.58 -12.60 -26.47
CA CYS A 17 -21.87 -11.53 -25.74
C CYS A 17 -22.54 -11.16 -24.43
N GLY A 18 -22.38 -12.00 -23.45
CA GLY A 18 -22.86 -11.70 -22.10
C GLY A 18 -22.27 -12.65 -21.06
N THR A 19 -20.94 -12.81 -21.01
CA THR A 19 -20.34 -13.37 -19.79
C THR A 19 -20.57 -12.36 -18.67
N LYS A 20 -21.62 -12.56 -17.88
CA LYS A 20 -21.78 -11.83 -16.62
C LYS A 20 -20.50 -12.00 -15.84
N ARG A 21 -19.88 -10.87 -15.43
CA ARG A 21 -18.75 -10.90 -14.53
C ARG A 21 -19.18 -11.65 -13.27
N GLN A 22 -18.46 -12.70 -12.94
CA GLN A 22 -18.67 -13.41 -11.70
C GLN A 22 -18.10 -12.57 -10.55
N TYR A 23 -18.80 -12.57 -9.42
CA TYR A 23 -18.41 -11.89 -8.19
C TYR A 23 -18.26 -12.94 -7.10
N PHE A 24 -17.57 -12.59 -6.03
CA PHE A 24 -17.48 -13.40 -4.85
C PHE A 24 -18.86 -13.53 -4.21
N GLU A 25 -19.35 -14.74 -4.09
CA GLU A 25 -20.61 -15.09 -3.44
C GLU A 25 -20.34 -16.26 -2.49
N PRO A 26 -20.16 -16.01 -1.18
CA PRO A 26 -19.93 -17.10 -0.23
C PRO A 26 -21.19 -17.97 -0.10
N SER A 27 -21.01 -19.27 0.00
CA SER A 27 -22.14 -20.21 0.18
C SER A 27 -22.86 -20.03 1.51
N GLN A 28 -22.17 -19.46 2.52
CA GLN A 28 -22.70 -19.17 3.83
C GLN A 28 -21.98 -17.94 4.41
N THR A 29 -22.68 -17.13 5.18
CA THR A 29 -22.12 -16.05 5.99
C THR A 29 -22.36 -16.29 7.46
N ASP A 30 -21.41 -15.85 8.29
CA ASP A 30 -21.47 -15.97 9.76
C ASP A 30 -22.22 -14.81 10.41
N GLY A 31 -22.75 -13.90 9.62
CA GLY A 31 -23.58 -12.79 10.08
C GLY A 31 -23.33 -11.51 9.29
N LYS A 32 -24.02 -10.46 9.74
CA LYS A 32 -23.90 -9.11 9.19
C LYS A 32 -23.22 -8.22 10.23
N LEU A 33 -22.25 -7.45 9.78
CA LEU A 33 -21.61 -6.45 10.61
C LEU A 33 -22.30 -5.10 10.42
N SER A 34 -22.37 -4.32 11.49
CA SER A 34 -22.73 -2.90 11.42
C SER A 34 -21.48 -2.06 11.62
N SER A 35 -21.43 -0.86 11.03
CA SER A 35 -20.38 0.09 11.37
C SER A 35 -20.50 0.48 12.84
N ASN A 36 -19.37 0.51 13.54
CA ASN A 36 -19.31 0.87 14.95
C ASN A 36 -19.47 2.38 15.13
N ASP A 37 -18.99 3.15 14.14
CA ASP A 37 -19.01 4.61 14.15
C ASP A 37 -18.99 5.18 12.72
N SER A 38 -19.02 6.48 12.59
CA SER A 38 -18.94 7.18 11.32
C SER A 38 -17.94 8.34 11.36
N LEU A 39 -17.25 8.53 10.24
CA LEU A 39 -16.37 9.67 10.03
C LEU A 39 -17.21 10.96 9.91
N LYS A 40 -16.74 12.04 10.52
CA LYS A 40 -17.33 13.39 10.32
C LYS A 40 -17.22 13.86 8.86
N SER A 41 -16.32 13.26 8.08
CA SER A 41 -16.05 13.59 6.69
C SER A 41 -15.50 12.37 5.97
N SER A 42 -15.89 12.14 4.70
CA SER A 42 -15.45 10.97 3.93
C SER A 42 -13.98 11.03 3.55
N ILE A 43 -13.37 9.87 3.36
CA ILE A 43 -12.02 9.75 2.82
C ILE A 43 -12.04 10.20 1.35
N VAL A 44 -11.09 11.05 0.96
CA VAL A 44 -10.94 11.56 -0.42
C VAL A 44 -9.62 11.13 -1.08
N ASP A 45 -8.60 10.82 -0.27
CA ASP A 45 -7.31 10.38 -0.75
C ASP A 45 -6.62 9.47 0.28
N TRP A 46 -5.61 8.70 -0.15
CA TRP A 46 -4.86 7.81 0.72
C TRP A 46 -3.52 7.39 0.10
N ASN A 47 -2.58 7.05 0.97
CA ASN A 47 -1.32 6.39 0.62
C ASN A 47 -1.06 5.20 1.57
N THR A 48 0.17 4.71 1.64
CA THR A 48 0.54 3.57 2.51
C THR A 48 0.58 3.93 4.00
N ILE A 49 0.60 5.22 4.34
CA ILE A 49 0.79 5.75 5.71
C ILE A 49 -0.47 6.39 6.26
N SER A 50 -1.24 7.08 5.41
CA SER A 50 -2.35 7.91 5.86
C SER A 50 -3.54 7.90 4.91
N ALA A 51 -4.71 8.29 5.43
CA ALA A 51 -5.85 8.67 4.62
C ALA A 51 -6.26 10.11 4.94
N LYS A 52 -6.54 10.88 3.88
CA LYS A 52 -7.01 12.26 3.96
C LYS A 52 -8.53 12.31 3.91
N LEU A 53 -9.13 13.05 4.83
CA LEU A 53 -10.55 13.34 4.83
C LEU A 53 -10.86 14.61 4.01
N LYS A 54 -12.09 14.74 3.53
CA LYS A 54 -12.56 15.92 2.77
C LYS A 54 -12.42 17.24 3.54
N ASN A 55 -12.44 17.21 4.87
CA ASN A 55 -12.22 18.37 5.75
C ASN A 55 -10.71 18.59 6.08
N ASN A 56 -9.79 17.92 5.38
CA ASN A 56 -8.35 17.91 5.54
C ASN A 56 -7.82 17.27 6.84
N GLN A 57 -8.65 16.67 7.67
CA GLN A 57 -8.17 15.80 8.75
C GLN A 57 -7.50 14.55 8.19
N VAL A 58 -6.73 13.86 9.02
CA VAL A 58 -5.90 12.71 8.63
C VAL A 58 -6.22 11.51 9.53
N ILE A 59 -6.25 10.34 8.94
CA ILE A 59 -6.21 9.05 9.62
C ILE A 59 -4.81 8.46 9.43
N LEU A 60 -4.12 8.11 10.51
CA LEU A 60 -2.82 7.45 10.44
C LEU A 60 -2.96 5.93 10.49
N LYS A 61 -2.04 5.21 9.82
CA LYS A 61 -2.03 3.75 9.79
C LYS A 61 -1.83 3.13 11.18
N ASN A 62 -0.97 3.73 11.99
CA ASN A 62 -0.61 3.21 13.32
C ASN A 62 -1.33 3.95 14.47
N ASP A 63 -2.25 4.84 14.14
CA ASP A 63 -2.95 5.66 15.11
C ASP A 63 -4.43 5.84 14.71
N ALA A 64 -5.13 6.69 15.43
CA ALA A 64 -6.50 7.07 15.14
C ALA A 64 -6.56 8.28 14.18
N ILE A 65 -7.72 8.90 14.10
CA ILE A 65 -7.95 10.18 13.45
C ILE A 65 -7.22 11.26 14.27
N ILE A 66 -6.36 12.02 13.62
CA ILE A 66 -5.73 13.20 14.24
C ILE A 66 -6.74 14.35 14.17
N GLU A 67 -7.37 14.65 15.30
CA GLU A 67 -8.46 15.65 15.33
C GLU A 67 -7.93 17.08 15.24
N ASP A 68 -6.80 17.36 15.83
CA ASP A 68 -6.26 18.72 16.00
C ASP A 68 -5.37 19.17 14.82
N PHE A 69 -4.88 18.24 13.99
CA PHE A 69 -4.08 18.56 12.82
C PHE A 69 -4.92 18.52 11.54
N LYS A 70 -4.69 19.47 10.65
CA LYS A 70 -5.28 19.52 9.31
C LYS A 70 -4.22 19.84 8.27
N LEU A 71 -4.22 19.04 7.22
CA LEU A 71 -3.37 19.27 6.05
C LEU A 71 -3.69 20.60 5.38
N ASP A 72 -2.70 21.20 4.78
CA ASP A 72 -2.89 22.31 3.85
C ASP A 72 -3.71 21.88 2.64
N LYS A 73 -4.35 22.85 2.00
CA LYS A 73 -5.16 22.57 0.82
C LYS A 73 -4.29 22.07 -0.33
N GLY A 74 -4.58 20.88 -0.84
CA GLY A 74 -3.83 20.24 -1.91
C GLY A 74 -2.68 19.35 -1.42
N TYR A 75 -2.41 19.31 -0.11
CA TYR A 75 -1.37 18.46 0.47
C TYR A 75 -1.91 17.10 0.90
N ILE A 76 -1.03 16.11 0.96
CA ILE A 76 -1.24 14.77 1.52
C ILE A 76 -0.15 14.48 2.54
N LEU A 77 -0.49 13.81 3.63
CA LEU A 77 0.50 13.42 4.64
C LEU A 77 1.29 12.21 4.14
N LEU A 78 2.60 12.34 4.06
CA LEU A 78 3.53 11.29 3.62
C LEU A 78 4.17 10.52 4.79
N ALA A 79 4.34 11.16 5.94
CA ALA A 79 4.88 10.53 7.13
C ALA A 79 4.44 11.27 8.41
N TYR A 80 4.37 10.51 9.51
CA TYR A 80 4.36 11.03 10.88
C TYR A 80 5.47 10.32 11.62
N GLN A 81 6.57 11.00 11.87
CA GLN A 81 7.78 10.44 12.46
C GLN A 81 8.41 11.44 13.42
N GLU A 82 8.98 10.93 14.50
CA GLU A 82 9.64 11.75 15.54
C GLU A 82 8.76 12.88 16.10
N GLY A 83 7.42 12.70 16.09
CA GLY A 83 6.46 13.71 16.54
C GLY A 83 6.17 14.82 15.52
N GLU A 84 6.61 14.67 14.26
CA GLU A 84 6.43 15.64 13.20
C GLU A 84 5.57 15.10 12.05
N PHE A 85 4.71 15.99 11.54
CA PHE A 85 3.86 15.73 10.37
C PHE A 85 4.58 16.22 9.12
N ILE A 86 4.77 15.33 8.14
CA ILE A 86 5.42 15.65 6.87
C ILE A 86 4.39 15.55 5.76
N GLU A 87 4.02 16.67 5.18
CA GLU A 87 3.07 16.74 4.09
C GLU A 87 3.71 17.27 2.80
N ALA A 88 3.17 16.88 1.65
CA ALA A 88 3.60 17.38 0.35
C ALA A 88 2.43 17.55 -0.60
N ASP A 89 2.63 18.40 -1.64
CA ASP A 89 1.70 18.61 -2.73
C ASP A 89 2.22 18.00 -4.05
N ASP A 90 1.37 18.01 -5.08
CA ASP A 90 1.71 17.49 -6.41
C ASP A 90 2.74 18.34 -7.18
N ASN A 91 3.08 19.53 -6.66
CA ASN A 91 4.05 20.43 -7.29
C ASN A 91 5.45 20.32 -6.68
N GLY A 92 5.65 19.40 -5.72
CA GLY A 92 6.93 19.19 -5.05
C GLY A 92 7.17 20.06 -3.83
N ASN A 93 6.18 20.83 -3.37
CA ASN A 93 6.29 21.52 -2.10
C ASN A 93 6.15 20.51 -0.95
N LEU A 94 7.10 20.52 -0.03
CA LEU A 94 7.10 19.72 1.18
C LEU A 94 7.12 20.64 2.38
N LYS A 95 6.32 20.31 3.39
CA LYS A 95 6.25 21.03 4.66
C LYS A 95 6.36 20.06 5.83
N ILE A 96 6.93 20.54 6.92
CA ILE A 96 7.01 19.79 8.17
C ILE A 96 6.42 20.65 9.28
N TYR A 97 5.53 20.04 10.05
CA TYR A 97 4.91 20.62 11.23
C TYR A 97 5.33 19.83 12.47
N ASN A 98 5.68 20.53 13.54
CA ASN A 98 5.97 19.90 14.82
C ASN A 98 4.69 19.43 15.54
N SER A 99 4.84 18.85 16.73
CA SER A 99 3.72 18.40 17.57
C SER A 99 2.81 19.53 18.07
N SER A 100 3.27 20.78 18.02
CA SER A 100 2.47 21.98 18.32
C SER A 100 1.78 22.56 17.08
N HIS A 101 1.93 21.88 15.94
CA HIS A 101 1.40 22.27 14.63
C HIS A 101 2.01 23.56 14.06
N ASP A 102 3.23 23.94 14.49
CA ASP A 102 3.99 25.01 13.88
C ASP A 102 4.77 24.49 12.67
N GLU A 103 4.76 25.23 11.55
CA GLU A 103 5.60 24.92 10.39
C GLU A 103 7.06 25.15 10.76
N VAL A 104 7.85 24.07 10.81
CA VAL A 104 9.28 24.10 11.18
C VAL A 104 10.22 23.96 9.99
N TYR A 105 9.70 23.54 8.83
CA TYR A 105 10.47 23.43 7.61
C TYR A 105 9.56 23.47 6.39
N CYS A 106 10.01 24.12 5.31
CA CYS A 106 9.41 24.01 3.99
C CYS A 106 10.50 24.02 2.90
N TYR A 107 10.28 23.23 1.85
CA TYR A 107 11.19 23.19 0.72
C TYR A 107 10.44 22.77 -0.54
N LYS A 108 10.87 23.29 -1.70
CA LYS A 108 10.33 22.91 -3.02
C LYS A 108 11.33 22.03 -3.77
N PHE A 109 10.95 20.78 -4.01
CA PHE A 109 11.70 19.84 -4.84
C PHE A 109 11.29 19.97 -6.32
N ASP A 110 12.10 19.42 -7.23
CA ASP A 110 11.89 19.50 -8.67
C ASP A 110 10.71 18.68 -9.20
N ALA A 111 10.21 17.74 -8.39
CA ALA A 111 9.03 16.91 -8.68
C ALA A 111 8.26 16.61 -7.39
N ALA A 112 7.01 16.13 -7.52
CA ALA A 112 6.20 15.73 -6.37
C ALA A 112 6.92 14.69 -5.51
N VAL A 113 6.85 14.84 -4.18
CA VAL A 113 7.40 13.87 -3.23
C VAL A 113 6.37 12.76 -3.04
N LEU A 114 6.76 11.52 -3.29
CA LEU A 114 5.88 10.35 -3.19
C LEU A 114 6.14 9.50 -1.95
N GLY A 115 7.35 9.53 -1.42
CA GLY A 115 7.73 8.83 -0.21
C GLY A 115 8.79 9.62 0.54
N VAL A 116 8.73 9.59 1.87
CA VAL A 116 9.67 10.30 2.74
C VAL A 116 9.92 9.52 4.02
N ALA A 117 11.16 9.56 4.49
CA ALA A 117 11.53 9.20 5.85
C ALA A 117 12.34 10.32 6.49
N LEU A 118 12.16 10.51 7.79
CA LEU A 118 12.85 11.48 8.62
C LEU A 118 13.80 10.77 9.59
N HIS A 119 14.96 11.33 9.80
CA HIS A 119 15.89 10.92 10.86
C HIS A 119 16.69 12.16 11.35
N GLY A 120 16.29 12.69 12.48
CA GLY A 120 16.78 14.00 12.95
C GLY A 120 16.50 15.11 11.93
N ASP A 121 17.54 15.76 11.42
CA ASP A 121 17.40 16.78 10.37
C ASP A 121 17.47 16.23 8.94
N ASP A 122 17.72 14.94 8.76
CA ASP A 122 17.87 14.33 7.44
C ASP A 122 16.54 13.78 6.92
N LEU A 123 16.26 14.07 5.65
CA LEU A 123 15.08 13.63 4.90
C LEU A 123 15.52 12.75 3.73
N ALA A 124 15.12 11.49 3.73
CA ALA A 124 15.26 10.60 2.58
C ALA A 124 13.96 10.63 1.76
N LEU A 125 14.05 10.92 0.46
CA LEU A 125 12.89 11.22 -0.39
C LEU A 125 12.91 10.40 -1.68
N VAL A 126 11.74 10.00 -2.13
CA VAL A 126 11.48 9.45 -3.47
C VAL A 126 10.58 10.43 -4.21
N LEU A 127 11.03 10.89 -5.38
CA LEU A 127 10.30 11.87 -6.18
C LEU A 127 9.58 11.20 -7.37
N ALA A 128 8.54 11.84 -7.88
CA ALA A 128 7.71 11.33 -8.97
C ALA A 128 8.46 11.14 -10.31
N ASN A 129 9.58 11.84 -10.50
CA ASN A 129 10.47 11.64 -11.63
C ASN A 129 11.46 10.48 -11.46
N ASN A 130 11.25 9.64 -10.42
CA ASN A 130 12.14 8.55 -9.99
C ASN A 130 13.53 9.03 -9.56
N SER A 131 13.63 10.21 -8.97
CA SER A 131 14.84 10.65 -8.27
C SER A 131 14.79 10.23 -6.82
N ILE A 132 15.93 9.82 -6.27
CA ILE A 132 16.12 9.62 -4.84
C ILE A 132 16.98 10.76 -4.29
N VAL A 133 16.61 11.29 -3.13
CA VAL A 133 17.23 12.48 -2.55
C VAL A 133 17.49 12.27 -1.07
N LEU A 134 18.65 12.69 -0.60
CA LEU A 134 18.91 12.93 0.82
C LEU A 134 19.06 14.45 1.01
N ALA A 135 18.10 15.04 1.68
CA ALA A 135 18.14 16.45 2.07
C ALA A 135 18.37 16.57 3.57
N ASN A 136 18.90 17.71 3.99
CA ASN A 136 19.04 18.08 5.40
C ASN A 136 18.40 19.45 5.59
N ARG A 137 17.65 19.64 6.67
CA ARG A 137 16.90 20.88 6.91
C ARG A 137 17.77 22.13 6.96
N SER A 138 19.00 22.01 7.45
CA SER A 138 19.93 23.13 7.61
C SER A 138 20.98 23.23 6.50
N LEU A 139 21.37 22.09 5.90
CA LEU A 139 22.48 21.99 4.95
C LEU A 139 22.01 21.89 3.47
N GLY A 140 20.71 21.74 3.24
CA GLY A 140 20.16 21.54 1.89
C GLY A 140 20.34 20.10 1.37
N ILE A 141 20.45 19.92 0.05
CA ILE A 141 20.55 18.60 -0.58
C ILE A 141 21.98 18.05 -0.42
N LYS A 142 22.12 16.93 0.29
CA LYS A 142 23.40 16.23 0.53
C LYS A 142 23.70 15.21 -0.58
N PHE A 143 22.66 14.59 -1.14
CA PHE A 143 22.76 13.60 -2.22
C PHE A 143 21.50 13.64 -3.08
N SER A 144 21.66 13.48 -4.38
CA SER A 144 20.55 13.32 -5.32
C SER A 144 21.00 12.46 -6.50
N GLN A 145 20.15 11.52 -6.89
CA GLN A 145 20.38 10.68 -8.07
C GLN A 145 19.08 10.49 -8.86
N ASN A 146 19.14 10.80 -10.13
CA ASN A 146 18.08 10.49 -11.08
C ASN A 146 18.21 9.03 -11.53
N LEU A 147 17.12 8.28 -11.41
CA LEU A 147 17.02 6.89 -11.84
C LEU A 147 16.26 6.81 -13.17
N THR A 148 16.04 5.58 -13.66
CA THR A 148 15.26 5.37 -14.89
C THR A 148 13.83 5.87 -14.71
N PRO A 149 13.30 6.75 -15.57
CA PRO A 149 11.93 7.22 -15.47
C PRO A 149 10.93 6.08 -15.50
N ALA A 150 9.91 6.13 -14.64
CA ALA A 150 8.83 5.18 -14.59
C ALA A 150 7.60 5.75 -15.35
N PRO A 151 7.18 5.16 -16.49
CA PRO A 151 6.12 5.72 -17.32
C PRO A 151 4.73 5.64 -16.68
N ALA A 152 4.53 4.72 -15.76
CA ALA A 152 3.32 4.59 -14.95
C ALA A 152 3.64 3.88 -13.64
N GLN A 153 3.00 4.30 -12.56
CA GLN A 153 3.21 3.78 -11.20
C GLN A 153 1.90 3.38 -10.54
N ASP A 154 1.97 2.42 -9.63
CA ASP A 154 0.89 2.10 -8.69
C ASP A 154 0.78 3.25 -7.68
N SER A 155 -0.43 3.56 -7.22
CA SER A 155 -0.66 4.60 -6.21
C SER A 155 -0.04 4.30 -4.84
N ARG A 156 0.35 3.05 -4.60
CA ARG A 156 1.07 2.65 -3.40
C ARG A 156 2.56 2.86 -3.65
N VAL A 157 3.19 3.75 -2.93
CA VAL A 157 4.64 3.95 -2.93
C VAL A 157 5.14 3.70 -1.52
N ALA A 158 6.14 2.83 -1.39
CA ALA A 158 6.78 2.59 -0.11
C ALA A 158 7.66 3.78 0.29
N ASN A 159 7.83 4.02 1.59
CA ASN A 159 8.73 5.05 2.09
C ASN A 159 10.16 4.52 2.19
N PRO A 160 11.18 5.39 2.07
CA PRO A 160 12.55 5.04 2.42
C PRO A 160 12.70 4.62 3.89
N ILE A 161 13.79 3.91 4.18
CA ILE A 161 14.11 3.49 5.56
C ILE A 161 15.55 3.90 5.88
N PHE A 162 15.73 4.60 7.00
CA PHE A 162 17.03 4.85 7.58
C PHE A 162 17.46 3.65 8.44
N LEU A 163 18.67 3.15 8.22
CA LEU A 163 19.38 2.25 9.11
C LEU A 163 20.67 2.93 9.60
N ASP A 164 21.44 2.28 10.48
CA ASP A 164 22.60 2.88 11.13
C ASP A 164 23.54 3.62 10.17
N ASN A 165 24.01 2.94 9.13
CA ASN A 165 25.01 3.47 8.19
C ASN A 165 24.51 3.62 6.75
N ILE A 166 23.26 3.22 6.48
CA ILE A 166 22.70 3.21 5.13
C ILE A 166 21.28 3.77 5.10
N ILE A 167 20.86 4.18 3.92
CA ILE A 167 19.48 4.53 3.60
C ILE A 167 19.01 3.58 2.50
N ILE A 168 17.83 3.01 2.68
CA ILE A 168 17.20 2.10 1.72
C ILE A 168 16.11 2.88 1.00
N TYR A 169 16.28 3.09 -0.30
CA TYR A 169 15.31 3.80 -1.15
C TYR A 169 14.51 2.81 -1.98
N PRO A 170 13.18 2.77 -1.83
CA PRO A 170 12.31 2.11 -2.79
C PRO A 170 12.21 2.98 -4.06
N THR A 171 12.35 2.37 -5.24
CA THR A 171 12.32 3.11 -6.50
C THR A 171 11.03 2.90 -7.28
N LEU A 172 10.78 3.75 -8.28
CA LEU A 172 9.58 3.63 -9.11
C LEU A 172 9.77 2.66 -10.30
N ASP A 173 11.00 2.20 -10.54
CA ASP A 173 11.36 1.26 -11.61
C ASP A 173 11.65 -0.17 -11.12
N GLY A 174 11.20 -0.51 -9.90
CA GLY A 174 11.24 -1.89 -9.39
C GLY A 174 12.54 -2.33 -8.75
N LYS A 175 13.27 -1.39 -8.16
CA LYS A 175 14.53 -1.66 -7.45
C LYS A 175 14.48 -1.14 -6.02
N ILE A 176 15.41 -1.61 -5.23
CA ILE A 176 15.83 -0.98 -3.99
C ILE A 176 17.24 -0.44 -4.23
N THR A 177 17.44 0.85 -4.01
CA THR A 177 18.76 1.49 -4.04
C THR A 177 19.23 1.75 -2.62
N ILE A 178 20.40 1.22 -2.26
CA ILE A 178 21.00 1.36 -0.94
C ILE A 178 22.12 2.39 -1.02
N VAL A 179 22.04 3.43 -0.22
CA VAL A 179 22.99 4.55 -0.20
C VAL A 179 23.69 4.60 1.16
N SER A 180 25.00 4.83 1.16
CA SER A 180 25.78 5.06 2.38
C SER A 180 25.49 6.44 2.96
N LYS A 181 25.17 6.52 4.25
CA LYS A 181 25.02 7.80 5.00
C LYS A 181 26.32 8.56 5.16
N ASN A 182 27.46 7.87 5.10
CA ASN A 182 28.78 8.43 5.34
C ASN A 182 29.44 8.98 4.09
N THR A 183 29.34 8.25 2.96
CA THR A 183 30.00 8.63 1.70
C THR A 183 29.04 9.25 0.70
N PHE A 184 27.71 9.15 0.90
CA PHE A 184 26.67 9.58 -0.02
C PHE A 184 26.79 8.89 -1.41
N GLU A 185 27.23 7.64 -1.41
CA GLU A 185 27.37 6.83 -2.61
C GLU A 185 26.40 5.66 -2.59
N VAL A 186 25.97 5.23 -3.79
CA VAL A 186 25.20 4.00 -3.94
C VAL A 186 26.10 2.81 -3.64
N VAL A 187 25.72 2.07 -2.59
CA VAL A 187 26.42 0.85 -2.17
C VAL A 187 25.94 -0.36 -2.99
N LYS A 188 24.63 -0.41 -3.27
CA LYS A 188 24.02 -1.57 -3.95
C LYS A 188 22.65 -1.22 -4.52
N ASP A 189 22.37 -1.78 -5.69
CA ASP A 189 21.02 -1.90 -6.23
C ASP A 189 20.54 -3.35 -6.14
N VAL A 190 19.30 -3.54 -5.72
CA VAL A 190 18.64 -4.84 -5.68
C VAL A 190 17.40 -4.79 -6.58
N VAL A 191 17.43 -5.49 -7.71
CA VAL A 191 16.29 -5.56 -8.63
C VAL A 191 15.25 -6.51 -8.07
N ILE A 192 14.02 -6.00 -7.89
CA ILE A 192 12.85 -6.79 -7.50
C ILE A 192 12.18 -7.35 -8.76
N SER A 193 11.87 -6.46 -9.70
CA SER A 193 11.13 -6.76 -10.91
C SER A 193 11.57 -5.84 -12.04
N ALA A 194 11.33 -6.23 -13.28
CA ALA A 194 11.65 -5.48 -14.49
C ALA A 194 10.41 -5.25 -15.39
N GLU A 195 9.24 -5.13 -14.78
CA GLU A 195 8.01 -4.84 -15.52
C GLU A 195 8.05 -3.45 -16.14
N SER A 196 7.44 -3.28 -17.31
CA SER A 196 7.45 -2.00 -18.03
C SER A 196 6.54 -0.94 -17.39
N PHE A 197 5.49 -1.36 -16.66
CA PHE A 197 4.49 -0.47 -16.06
C PHE A 197 4.12 -0.94 -14.66
N PHE A 198 3.77 0.01 -13.79
CA PHE A 198 3.34 -0.27 -12.42
C PHE A 198 4.36 -1.10 -11.63
N ASN A 199 5.64 -0.80 -11.83
CA ASN A 199 6.76 -1.55 -11.28
C ASN A 199 7.35 -0.93 -10.01
N ASN A 200 6.78 0.17 -9.51
CA ASN A 200 7.26 0.81 -8.30
C ASN A 200 7.16 -0.13 -7.08
N VAL A 201 8.06 0.08 -6.15
CA VAL A 201 8.04 -0.63 -4.87
C VAL A 201 6.83 -0.16 -4.05
N ILE A 202 5.93 -1.08 -3.76
CA ILE A 202 4.67 -0.82 -3.04
C ILE A 202 4.74 -1.17 -1.57
N HIS A 203 5.75 -1.95 -1.17
CA HIS A 203 5.98 -2.39 0.20
C HIS A 203 7.48 -2.48 0.45
N LEU A 204 7.92 -1.97 1.59
CA LEU A 204 9.28 -2.07 2.09
C LEU A 204 9.23 -2.12 3.61
N ASP A 205 9.83 -3.14 4.20
CA ASP A 205 9.91 -3.33 5.64
C ASP A 205 11.20 -4.06 6.02
N ILE A 206 11.59 -3.94 7.28
CA ILE A 206 12.72 -4.64 7.88
C ILE A 206 12.21 -5.48 9.03
N ASN A 207 12.52 -6.77 8.99
CA ASN A 207 12.24 -7.70 10.06
C ASN A 207 13.56 -8.40 10.44
N ASP A 208 14.09 -8.09 11.62
CA ASP A 208 15.41 -8.49 12.07
C ASP A 208 16.51 -8.10 11.04
N ASP A 209 17.23 -9.10 10.49
CA ASP A 209 18.26 -8.94 9.48
C ASP A 209 17.75 -9.05 8.03
N LYS A 210 16.43 -9.09 7.84
CA LYS A 210 15.80 -9.27 6.52
C LYS A 210 15.08 -8.02 6.06
N MET A 211 15.37 -7.61 4.85
CA MET A 211 14.60 -6.62 4.12
C MET A 211 13.53 -7.33 3.30
N ILE A 212 12.29 -6.97 3.50
CA ILE A 212 11.12 -7.43 2.74
C ILE A 212 10.69 -6.30 1.82
N ALA A 213 10.67 -6.55 0.52
CA ALA A 213 10.18 -5.57 -0.43
C ALA A 213 9.31 -6.21 -1.51
N ALA A 214 8.36 -5.44 -2.03
CA ALA A 214 7.48 -5.93 -3.09
C ALA A 214 7.14 -4.85 -4.11
N THR A 215 6.98 -5.30 -5.36
CA THR A 215 6.23 -4.60 -6.42
C THR A 215 4.83 -5.21 -6.55
N ALA A 216 4.03 -4.75 -7.48
CA ALA A 216 2.72 -5.36 -7.74
C ALA A 216 2.79 -6.81 -8.29
N LYS A 217 3.98 -7.30 -8.66
CA LYS A 217 4.17 -8.59 -9.32
C LYS A 217 5.16 -9.53 -8.63
N LYS A 218 5.90 -9.06 -7.64
CA LYS A 218 6.97 -9.86 -7.02
C LYS A 218 7.26 -9.41 -5.60
N VAL A 219 7.49 -10.37 -4.71
CA VAL A 219 8.06 -10.15 -3.38
C VAL A 219 9.51 -10.61 -3.38
N ILE A 220 10.37 -9.87 -2.70
CA ILE A 220 11.72 -10.31 -2.35
C ILE A 220 11.94 -10.28 -0.84
N VAL A 221 12.78 -11.18 -0.39
CA VAL A 221 13.39 -11.13 0.94
C VAL A 221 14.89 -11.14 0.76
N VAL A 222 15.54 -10.09 1.24
CA VAL A 222 17.00 -9.92 1.18
C VAL A 222 17.56 -10.09 2.58
N SER A 223 18.49 -11.01 2.72
CA SER A 223 19.30 -11.21 3.94
C SER A 223 20.78 -11.04 3.61
N PRO A 224 21.68 -10.97 4.59
CA PRO A 224 23.12 -10.91 4.33
C PRO A 224 23.64 -12.08 3.47
N ALA A 225 23.01 -13.25 3.58
CA ALA A 225 23.44 -14.48 2.90
C ALA A 225 22.86 -14.62 1.48
N ARG A 226 21.64 -14.12 1.24
CA ARG A 226 20.94 -14.38 -0.04
C ARG A 226 19.77 -13.47 -0.28
N THR A 227 19.34 -13.37 -1.55
CA THR A 227 18.09 -12.77 -1.98
C THR A 227 17.15 -13.86 -2.48
N LEU A 228 15.92 -13.86 -2.02
CA LEU A 228 14.87 -14.80 -2.40
C LEU A 228 13.77 -14.04 -3.12
N TYR A 229 13.07 -14.71 -4.03
CA TYR A 229 12.04 -14.13 -4.90
C TYR A 229 10.80 -15.01 -4.89
N LEU A 230 9.62 -14.36 -4.91
CA LEU A 230 8.33 -15.01 -5.11
C LEU A 230 7.49 -14.17 -6.08
N ASP A 231 7.11 -14.78 -7.22
CA ASP A 231 6.19 -14.16 -8.16
C ASP A 231 4.75 -14.27 -7.63
N ALA A 232 4.03 -13.15 -7.60
CA ALA A 232 2.64 -13.07 -7.16
C ALA A 232 1.97 -11.82 -7.74
N ASP A 233 0.70 -11.90 -8.12
CA ASP A 233 -0.08 -10.73 -8.57
C ASP A 233 -0.69 -10.01 -7.37
N ILE A 234 0.10 -9.16 -6.75
CA ILE A 234 -0.10 -8.66 -5.39
C ILE A 234 -1.16 -7.57 -5.35
N LYS A 235 -2.17 -7.79 -4.52
CA LYS A 235 -3.14 -6.76 -4.15
C LYS A 235 -2.76 -6.06 -2.86
N ASP A 236 -2.36 -6.81 -1.83
CA ASP A 236 -1.95 -6.27 -0.54
C ASP A 236 -1.08 -7.29 0.20
N ILE A 237 -0.31 -6.83 1.20
CA ILE A 237 0.57 -7.66 2.02
C ILE A 237 0.36 -7.29 3.49
N ALA A 238 0.32 -8.30 4.34
CA ALA A 238 0.43 -8.15 5.79
C ALA A 238 1.58 -9.00 6.32
N LEU A 239 2.26 -8.49 7.34
CA LEU A 239 3.36 -9.15 8.02
C LEU A 239 2.95 -9.46 9.47
N ASP A 240 3.32 -10.64 9.91
CA ASP A 240 3.34 -11.08 11.31
C ASP A 240 4.81 -11.32 11.70
N SER A 241 5.10 -11.53 12.99
CA SER A 241 6.46 -11.82 13.48
C SER A 241 7.17 -12.95 12.73
N ASN A 242 6.44 -13.94 12.22
CA ASN A 242 6.98 -15.17 11.65
C ASN A 242 6.60 -15.43 10.19
N ALA A 243 5.68 -14.65 9.61
CA ALA A 243 5.09 -14.96 8.31
C ALA A 243 4.70 -13.72 7.50
N LEU A 244 4.68 -13.90 6.17
CA LEU A 244 4.09 -12.98 5.22
C LEU A 244 2.75 -13.54 4.73
N PHE A 245 1.75 -12.67 4.63
CA PHE A 245 0.45 -12.95 4.04
C PHE A 245 0.30 -12.09 2.80
N ILE A 246 0.18 -12.74 1.64
CA ILE A 246 0.10 -12.10 0.33
C ILE A 246 -1.30 -12.32 -0.21
N LEU A 247 -2.05 -11.23 -0.39
CA LEU A 247 -3.34 -11.24 -1.05
C LEU A 247 -3.13 -11.00 -2.53
N GLU A 248 -3.54 -11.96 -3.34
CA GLU A 248 -3.46 -11.84 -4.80
C GLU A 248 -4.75 -11.28 -5.40
N LYS A 249 -4.62 -10.61 -6.54
CA LYS A 249 -5.76 -10.04 -7.30
C LYS A 249 -6.75 -11.09 -7.81
N ASN A 250 -6.34 -12.35 -7.87
CA ASN A 250 -7.19 -13.46 -8.29
C ASN A 250 -8.03 -14.05 -7.15
N GLY A 251 -7.96 -13.51 -5.94
CA GLY A 251 -8.69 -14.00 -4.76
C GLY A 251 -7.96 -15.10 -3.96
N ASN A 252 -6.66 -15.25 -4.17
CA ASN A 252 -5.85 -16.18 -3.38
C ASN A 252 -5.19 -15.43 -2.20
N ILE A 253 -5.06 -16.09 -1.04
CA ILE A 253 -4.28 -15.65 0.11
C ILE A 253 -3.18 -16.69 0.32
N ILE A 254 -1.93 -16.26 0.24
CA ILE A 254 -0.75 -17.11 0.41
C ILE A 254 -0.08 -16.73 1.72
N LYS A 255 0.18 -17.71 2.59
CA LYS A 255 1.06 -17.58 3.75
C LYS A 255 2.43 -18.18 3.45
N THR A 256 3.49 -17.41 3.67
CA THR A 256 4.87 -17.86 3.57
C THR A 256 5.64 -17.60 4.85
N ASP A 257 6.75 -18.30 5.06
CA ASP A 257 7.79 -17.89 6.00
C ASP A 257 8.65 -16.75 5.41
N TYR A 258 9.55 -16.19 6.21
CA TYR A 258 10.53 -15.19 5.75
C TYR A 258 11.67 -15.76 4.87
N ASN A 259 11.58 -17.02 4.45
CA ASN A 259 12.37 -17.59 3.38
C ASN A 259 11.54 -17.76 2.09
N LEU A 260 10.37 -17.15 2.02
CA LEU A 260 9.41 -17.24 0.93
C LEU A 260 8.97 -18.69 0.61
N ARG A 261 9.08 -19.61 1.58
CA ARG A 261 8.53 -20.95 1.46
C ARG A 261 7.04 -20.87 1.76
N LYS A 262 6.22 -21.32 0.81
CA LYS A 262 4.79 -21.39 1.01
C LYS A 262 4.46 -22.37 2.14
N ILE A 263 3.76 -21.89 3.16
CA ILE A 263 3.27 -22.68 4.30
C ILE A 263 1.87 -23.21 3.98
N THR A 264 0.98 -22.33 3.56
CA THR A 264 -0.40 -22.66 3.18
C THR A 264 -0.95 -21.61 2.23
N GLU A 265 -2.05 -21.93 1.59
CA GLU A 265 -2.80 -20.97 0.77
C GLU A 265 -4.30 -21.25 0.86
N LYS A 266 -5.10 -20.20 0.65
CA LYS A 266 -6.55 -20.31 0.59
C LYS A 266 -7.08 -19.50 -0.56
N LYS A 267 -7.91 -20.16 -1.38
CA LYS A 267 -8.56 -19.54 -2.54
C LYS A 267 -10.00 -19.15 -2.19
N PHE A 268 -10.36 -17.92 -2.56
CA PHE A 268 -11.73 -17.41 -2.54
C PHE A 268 -12.09 -17.04 -3.98
N ASP A 269 -12.87 -17.90 -4.62
CA ASP A 269 -13.19 -17.75 -6.03
C ASP A 269 -13.91 -16.44 -6.31
N PHE A 270 -13.43 -15.72 -7.33
CA PHE A 270 -13.91 -14.40 -7.76
C PHE A 270 -13.78 -13.27 -6.73
N ALA A 271 -13.16 -13.49 -5.58
CA ALA A 271 -12.93 -12.43 -4.60
C ALA A 271 -11.96 -11.37 -5.15
N ILE A 272 -12.32 -10.11 -4.95
CA ILE A 272 -11.50 -8.95 -5.27
C ILE A 272 -11.15 -8.28 -3.95
N PHE A 273 -10.00 -8.65 -3.41
CA PHE A 273 -9.52 -8.06 -2.17
C PHE A 273 -9.25 -6.56 -2.32
N THR A 274 -9.46 -5.82 -1.26
CA THR A 274 -9.17 -4.39 -1.18
C THR A 274 -8.05 -4.09 -0.21
N LYS A 275 -8.12 -4.64 1.00
CA LYS A 275 -7.17 -4.45 2.11
C LYS A 275 -7.01 -5.74 2.91
N VAL A 276 -5.86 -5.84 3.57
CA VAL A 276 -5.59 -6.88 4.58
C VAL A 276 -5.04 -6.26 5.85
N SER A 277 -5.36 -6.86 6.98
CA SER A 277 -4.74 -6.54 8.27
C SER A 277 -4.63 -7.79 9.13
N ILE A 278 -3.67 -7.77 10.04
CA ILE A 278 -3.57 -8.72 11.15
C ILE A 278 -3.90 -7.95 12.43
N HIS A 279 -4.80 -8.48 13.21
CA HIS A 279 -5.20 -7.94 14.50
C HIS A 279 -5.64 -9.05 15.45
N ASN A 280 -5.18 -9.03 16.70
CA ASN A 280 -5.51 -10.04 17.72
C ASN A 280 -5.37 -11.49 17.20
N ASP A 281 -4.21 -11.82 16.61
CA ASP A 281 -3.88 -13.15 16.04
C ASP A 281 -4.84 -13.66 14.96
N HIS A 282 -5.57 -12.75 14.31
CA HIS A 282 -6.42 -13.06 13.18
C HIS A 282 -6.05 -12.22 11.95
N LEU A 283 -6.23 -12.83 10.78
CA LEU A 283 -6.16 -12.15 9.50
C LEU A 283 -7.56 -11.68 9.09
N TYR A 284 -7.64 -10.43 8.67
CA TYR A 284 -8.85 -9.78 8.16
C TYR A 284 -8.62 -9.35 6.72
N ALA A 285 -9.34 -9.94 5.78
CA ALA A 285 -9.29 -9.59 4.36
C ALA A 285 -10.63 -8.98 3.92
N PHE A 286 -10.59 -7.75 3.42
CA PHE A 286 -11.75 -7.03 2.95
C PHE A 286 -11.95 -7.25 1.45
N GLU A 287 -13.17 -7.63 1.08
CA GLU A 287 -13.56 -7.94 -0.29
C GLU A 287 -14.47 -6.83 -0.85
N LYS A 288 -14.28 -6.52 -2.11
CA LYS A 288 -14.86 -5.33 -2.77
C LYS A 288 -16.38 -5.30 -2.80
N THR A 289 -17.03 -6.46 -2.93
CA THR A 289 -18.50 -6.53 -3.01
C THR A 289 -19.19 -6.40 -1.65
N GLY A 290 -18.42 -6.32 -0.56
CA GLY A 290 -18.93 -6.04 0.77
C GLY A 290 -18.86 -7.24 1.70
N TYR A 291 -17.76 -7.98 1.67
CA TYR A 291 -17.51 -9.04 2.63
C TYR A 291 -16.21 -8.80 3.41
N LEU A 292 -16.24 -9.20 4.66
CA LEU A 292 -15.07 -9.37 5.51
C LEU A 292 -14.81 -10.87 5.70
N ILE A 293 -13.62 -11.31 5.34
CA ILE A 293 -13.12 -12.65 5.60
C ILE A 293 -12.18 -12.56 6.79
N LYS A 294 -12.53 -13.25 7.88
CA LYS A 294 -11.71 -13.40 9.08
C LYS A 294 -11.25 -14.84 9.18
N CYS A 295 -9.99 -15.08 9.48
CA CYS A 295 -9.45 -16.40 9.77
C CYS A 295 -8.31 -16.31 10.77
N ASP A 296 -7.89 -17.45 11.33
CA ASP A 296 -6.66 -17.50 12.10
C ASP A 296 -5.43 -17.35 11.20
N LEU A 297 -4.25 -17.21 11.80
CA LEU A 297 -3.00 -17.04 11.06
C LEU A 297 -2.55 -18.32 10.31
N ASN A 298 -3.25 -19.44 10.44
CA ASN A 298 -3.03 -20.63 9.63
C ASN A 298 -3.95 -20.71 8.40
N LEU A 299 -4.75 -19.67 8.16
CA LEU A 299 -5.79 -19.58 7.13
C LEU A 299 -6.87 -20.65 7.33
N GLU A 300 -7.13 -21.02 8.59
CA GLU A 300 -8.17 -21.92 9.06
C GLU A 300 -9.24 -21.15 9.84
N ASN A 301 -10.29 -21.85 10.30
CA ASN A 301 -11.38 -21.24 11.09
C ASN A 301 -11.99 -20.01 10.41
N ILE A 302 -12.26 -20.15 9.10
CA ILE A 302 -12.72 -19.05 8.25
C ILE A 302 -14.13 -18.65 8.63
N GLN A 303 -14.33 -17.38 8.89
CA GLN A 303 -15.62 -16.73 9.09
C GLN A 303 -15.81 -15.64 8.03
N ILE A 304 -16.99 -15.56 7.46
CA ILE A 304 -17.31 -14.56 6.41
C ILE A 304 -18.49 -13.74 6.90
N PHE A 305 -18.27 -12.43 6.98
CA PHE A 305 -19.30 -11.48 7.41
C PHE A 305 -19.70 -10.58 6.26
N GLU A 306 -20.99 -10.27 6.18
CA GLU A 306 -21.52 -9.28 5.26
C GLU A 306 -21.37 -7.87 5.85
N LEU A 307 -20.77 -6.96 5.09
CA LEU A 307 -20.64 -5.54 5.46
C LEU A 307 -21.91 -4.77 5.06
N PRO A 308 -22.20 -3.63 5.71
CA PRO A 308 -23.39 -2.83 5.38
C PRO A 308 -23.44 -2.35 3.94
N ASN A 309 -22.28 -2.17 3.31
CA ASN A 309 -22.14 -1.69 1.93
C ASN A 309 -20.93 -2.35 1.26
N ALA A 310 -20.92 -2.32 -0.07
CA ALA A 310 -19.73 -2.68 -0.85
C ALA A 310 -18.56 -1.75 -0.48
N VAL A 311 -17.35 -2.32 -0.52
CA VAL A 311 -16.12 -1.56 -0.26
C VAL A 311 -15.75 -0.80 -1.51
N GLU A 312 -15.90 0.52 -1.47
CA GLU A 312 -15.56 1.41 -2.57
C GLU A 312 -14.04 1.44 -2.81
N LYS A 313 -13.61 2.16 -3.88
CA LYS A 313 -12.21 2.30 -4.26
C LYS A 313 -11.33 2.83 -3.13
N ILE A 314 -11.88 3.76 -2.32
CA ILE A 314 -11.16 4.44 -1.25
C ILE A 314 -11.53 3.78 0.07
N SER A 315 -10.58 3.03 0.60
CA SER A 315 -10.66 2.43 1.93
C SER A 315 -9.28 2.45 2.58
N PHE A 316 -9.26 2.49 3.89
CA PHE A 316 -8.02 2.58 4.66
C PHE A 316 -8.06 1.66 5.88
N MET A 317 -6.91 1.13 6.25
CA MET A 317 -6.73 0.31 7.44
C MET A 317 -5.78 1.01 8.39
N GLY A 318 -6.16 1.11 9.64
CA GLY A 318 -5.29 1.67 10.67
C GLY A 318 -5.76 1.30 12.08
N ASN A 319 -4.82 0.95 12.95
CA ASN A 319 -5.02 0.71 14.38
C ASN A 319 -6.23 -0.18 14.73
N GLY A 320 -6.32 -1.36 14.12
CA GLY A 320 -7.42 -2.29 14.37
C GLY A 320 -8.78 -1.83 13.85
N LYS A 321 -8.81 -0.83 12.96
CA LYS A 321 -10.03 -0.28 12.36
C LYS A 321 -9.95 -0.30 10.84
N PHE A 322 -11.10 -0.54 10.22
CA PHE A 322 -11.29 -0.40 8.79
C PHE A 322 -12.18 0.79 8.49
N TYR A 323 -11.69 1.67 7.64
CA TYR A 323 -12.36 2.89 7.22
C TYR A 323 -12.75 2.78 5.75
N TYR A 324 -14.02 2.99 5.42
CA TYR A 324 -14.51 2.95 4.03
C TYR A 324 -15.71 3.89 3.84
N GLY A 325 -15.65 4.75 2.82
CA GLY A 325 -16.61 5.85 2.67
C GLY A 325 -16.61 6.77 3.89
N ASP A 326 -17.72 6.80 4.62
CA ASP A 326 -17.88 7.50 5.89
C ASP A 326 -18.00 6.55 7.10
N LYS A 327 -17.73 5.28 6.92
CA LYS A 327 -17.93 4.22 7.93
C LYS A 327 -16.65 3.86 8.64
N ILE A 328 -16.76 3.52 9.91
CA ILE A 328 -15.69 2.94 10.75
C ILE A 328 -16.16 1.57 11.22
N LEU A 329 -15.35 0.57 11.01
CA LEU A 329 -15.54 -0.79 11.52
C LEU A 329 -14.36 -1.17 12.39
N ASP A 330 -14.61 -1.49 13.65
CA ASP A 330 -13.59 -2.08 14.53
C ASP A 330 -13.38 -3.55 14.14
N LEU A 331 -12.12 -3.99 14.11
CA LEU A 331 -11.80 -5.40 13.90
C LEU A 331 -12.13 -6.21 15.15
N LEU A 332 -12.76 -7.37 14.96
CA LEU A 332 -13.32 -8.23 16.02
C LEU A 332 -12.25 -9.04 16.74
#